data_f464cdb2bbe88a1c001b09ee4330c30c
#
_entry.id   f464cdb2bbe88a1c001b09ee4330c30c
#
_cell.length_a   1.000
_cell.length_b   1.000
_cell.length_c   1.000
_cell.angle_alpha   90.00
_cell.angle_beta   90.00
_cell.angle_gamma   90.00
#
_symmetry.space_group_name_H-M   'P 1'
#
loop_
_entity.id
_entity.type
_entity.pdbx_description
1 polymer ?
#
loop_
_entity_poly.entity_id
_entity_poly.type
_entity_poly.pdbx_seq_one_letter_code
_entity_poly.pdbx_strand_id
1 'polypeptide(L)'
;MGYSLLELNGKTAVVIGGTTGIGRAISHGLAEAGADVVAASQRVENVETVANEIEERGRRTVRVTCDVRDRNSIQNVFDETVAAFGKVDILVNSAGITKRAPTIDYPEDVWDNIFDINLKGTLRACQIFGQHFIERRYGKIVNIASLSSFVALFEVAPYAASKAAVASLTKSLAVEWAPYNINVNAIAPGNFPTDLNRKLLNETPRGQEFLTRTPMKRFGRVEELAGAAIYLASDAASYVTGEILCVDGGFLASGVNQ
;
A
#
# COMPACT_ATOMS: atom_id res chain seq x y z
N MET A 1 -15.49 17.99 17.02
CA MET A 1 -14.14 17.44 17.34
C MET A 1 -14.11 16.02 16.87
N GLY A 2 -13.10 15.65 16.07
CA GLY A 2 -12.88 14.27 15.63
C GLY A 2 -12.34 13.39 16.77
N TYR A 3 -12.29 12.07 16.54
CA TYR A 3 -11.62 11.14 17.45
C TYR A 3 -10.09 11.30 17.33
N SER A 4 -9.47 11.93 18.31
CA SER A 4 -8.07 12.41 18.25
C SER A 4 -7.03 11.33 17.95
N LEU A 5 -7.30 10.06 18.29
CA LEU A 5 -6.37 8.96 18.00
C LEU A 5 -6.30 8.62 16.49
N LEU A 6 -7.25 9.06 15.66
CA LEU A 6 -7.18 8.93 14.20
C LEU A 6 -6.46 10.10 13.52
N GLU A 7 -6.18 11.18 14.23
CA GLU A 7 -5.51 12.35 13.68
C GLU A 7 -4.00 12.06 13.50
N LEU A 8 -3.46 12.51 12.38
CA LEU A 8 -2.05 12.33 12.02
C LEU A 8 -1.26 13.65 12.07
N ASN A 9 -1.76 14.63 12.83
CA ASN A 9 -1.09 15.92 12.99
C ASN A 9 0.34 15.75 13.52
N GLY A 10 1.30 16.40 12.83
CA GLY A 10 2.72 16.32 13.18
C GLY A 10 3.39 14.98 12.83
N LYS A 11 2.72 14.07 12.14
CA LYS A 11 3.31 12.85 11.58
C LYS A 11 3.84 13.11 10.17
N THR A 12 4.90 12.39 9.80
CA THR A 12 5.47 12.39 8.46
C THR A 12 5.28 10.99 7.85
N ALA A 13 4.59 10.93 6.71
CA ALA A 13 4.30 9.69 6.00
C ALA A 13 5.03 9.64 4.66
N VAL A 14 5.59 8.48 4.33
CA VAL A 14 6.12 8.17 3.01
C VAL A 14 5.23 7.10 2.37
N VAL A 15 4.75 7.36 1.15
CA VAL A 15 3.95 6.42 0.35
C VAL A 15 4.72 6.05 -0.90
N ILE A 16 5.35 4.89 -0.90
CA ILE A 16 6.05 4.34 -2.06
C ILE A 16 5.02 3.72 -3.01
N GLY A 17 4.99 4.17 -4.28
CA GLY A 17 3.88 3.93 -5.20
C GLY A 17 2.67 4.85 -4.94
N GLY A 18 2.91 6.02 -4.31
CA GLY A 18 1.89 6.94 -3.80
C GLY A 18 1.26 7.87 -4.82
N THR A 19 1.58 7.77 -6.12
CA THR A 19 1.20 8.79 -7.10
C THR A 19 0.10 8.37 -8.08
N THR A 20 -0.37 7.13 -8.01
CA THR A 20 -1.46 6.63 -8.86
C THR A 20 -2.38 5.68 -8.10
N GLY A 21 -3.60 5.51 -8.57
CA GLY A 21 -4.55 4.50 -8.08
C GLY A 21 -4.71 4.48 -6.55
N ILE A 22 -4.54 3.31 -5.97
CA ILE A 22 -4.68 3.08 -4.51
C ILE A 22 -3.68 3.92 -3.72
N GLY A 23 -2.40 3.95 -4.13
CA GLY A 23 -1.38 4.71 -3.43
C GLY A 23 -1.67 6.21 -3.39
N ARG A 24 -2.16 6.80 -4.51
CA ARG A 24 -2.55 8.22 -4.56
C ARG A 24 -3.72 8.51 -3.62
N ALA A 25 -4.74 7.66 -3.60
CA ALA A 25 -5.87 7.83 -2.69
C ALA A 25 -5.44 7.76 -1.22
N ILE A 26 -4.50 6.85 -0.89
CA ILE A 26 -3.92 6.76 0.46
C ILE A 26 -3.10 8.01 0.78
N SER A 27 -2.27 8.52 -0.17
CA SER A 27 -1.50 9.75 0.02
C SER A 27 -2.40 10.94 0.35
N HIS A 28 -3.51 11.09 -0.37
CA HIS A 28 -4.51 12.14 -0.09
C HIS A 28 -5.16 11.96 1.29
N GLY A 29 -5.62 10.75 1.61
CA GLY A 29 -6.26 10.50 2.89
C GLY A 29 -5.35 10.76 4.09
N LEU A 30 -4.07 10.37 4.01
CA LEU A 30 -3.09 10.67 5.07
C LEU A 30 -2.86 12.18 5.22
N ALA A 31 -2.81 12.92 4.10
CA ALA A 31 -2.70 14.37 4.10
C ALA A 31 -3.96 15.03 4.72
N GLU A 32 -5.16 14.58 4.35
CA GLU A 32 -6.42 15.05 4.92
C GLU A 32 -6.54 14.73 6.42
N ALA A 33 -5.95 13.60 6.87
CA ALA A 33 -5.88 13.25 8.29
C ALA A 33 -4.82 14.06 9.08
N GLY A 34 -4.02 14.91 8.41
CA GLY A 34 -3.10 15.84 9.05
C GLY A 34 -1.61 15.53 8.92
N ALA A 35 -1.22 14.45 8.23
CA ALA A 35 0.18 14.13 8.01
C ALA A 35 0.82 15.01 6.93
N ASP A 36 2.12 15.31 7.09
CA ASP A 36 2.97 15.68 5.96
C ASP A 36 3.28 14.42 5.16
N VAL A 37 3.16 14.46 3.82
CA VAL A 37 3.18 13.24 3.00
C VAL A 37 4.16 13.36 1.85
N VAL A 38 5.06 12.39 1.71
CA VAL A 38 5.93 12.21 0.54
C VAL A 38 5.40 11.06 -0.30
N ALA A 39 4.82 11.39 -1.46
CA ALA A 39 4.31 10.41 -2.42
C ALA A 39 5.35 10.16 -3.51
N ALA A 40 6.02 9.00 -3.47
CA ALA A 40 7.12 8.68 -4.38
C ALA A 40 6.73 7.61 -5.41
N SER A 41 7.16 7.77 -6.64
CA SER A 41 7.07 6.81 -7.74
C SER A 41 8.12 7.07 -8.82
N GLN A 42 8.19 6.24 -9.85
CA GLN A 42 9.19 6.38 -10.92
C GLN A 42 8.98 7.61 -11.83
N ARG A 43 7.74 8.06 -12.03
CA ARG A 43 7.41 9.10 -13.01
C ARG A 43 7.40 10.47 -12.35
N VAL A 44 8.30 11.34 -12.80
CA VAL A 44 8.44 12.72 -12.29
C VAL A 44 7.11 13.47 -12.39
N GLU A 45 6.41 13.37 -13.52
CA GLU A 45 5.15 14.09 -13.76
C GLU A 45 4.05 13.70 -12.75
N ASN A 46 4.01 12.42 -12.36
CA ASN A 46 3.06 11.95 -11.36
C ASN A 46 3.45 12.45 -9.96
N VAL A 47 4.76 12.49 -9.65
CA VAL A 47 5.27 13.01 -8.39
C VAL A 47 4.92 14.50 -8.26
N GLU A 48 5.17 15.30 -9.29
CA GLU A 48 4.82 16.74 -9.32
C GLU A 48 3.31 16.96 -9.12
N THR A 49 2.51 16.20 -9.85
CA THR A 49 1.04 16.30 -9.76
C THR A 49 0.56 16.05 -8.33
N VAL A 50 0.99 14.94 -7.72
CA VAL A 50 0.51 14.57 -6.38
C VAL A 50 1.12 15.45 -5.30
N ALA A 51 2.35 15.95 -5.49
CA ALA A 51 2.94 16.93 -4.59
C ALA A 51 2.11 18.21 -4.52
N ASN A 52 1.71 18.76 -5.67
CA ASN A 52 0.81 19.92 -5.72
C ASN A 52 -0.52 19.65 -5.00
N GLU A 53 -1.11 18.46 -5.23
CA GLU A 53 -2.37 18.07 -4.58
C GLU A 53 -2.25 17.93 -3.06
N ILE A 54 -1.08 17.53 -2.54
CA ILE A 54 -0.78 17.47 -1.10
C ILE A 54 -0.62 18.90 -0.54
N GLU A 55 0.07 19.79 -1.26
CA GLU A 55 0.23 21.19 -0.88
C GLU A 55 -1.11 21.95 -0.88
N GLU A 56 -2.00 21.67 -1.83
CA GLU A 56 -3.38 22.20 -1.84
C GLU A 56 -4.21 21.77 -0.62
N ARG A 57 -3.88 20.63 -0.01
CA ARG A 57 -4.46 20.17 1.25
C ARG A 57 -3.79 20.80 2.49
N GLY A 58 -2.88 21.76 2.28
CA GLY A 58 -2.18 22.46 3.35
C GLY A 58 -1.13 21.60 4.06
N ARG A 59 -0.62 20.54 3.41
CA ARG A 59 0.44 19.67 3.95
C ARG A 59 1.74 19.87 3.19
N ARG A 60 2.87 19.64 3.89
CA ARG A 60 4.19 19.69 3.27
C ARG A 60 4.50 18.36 2.58
N THR A 61 5.31 18.43 1.54
CA THR A 61 5.79 17.27 0.77
C THR A 61 7.20 17.49 0.25
N VAL A 62 7.82 16.44 -0.28
CA VAL A 62 9.07 16.48 -1.03
C VAL A 62 8.84 15.81 -2.38
N ARG A 63 9.37 16.40 -3.44
CA ARG A 63 9.30 15.87 -4.80
C ARG A 63 10.49 14.96 -5.06
N VAL A 64 10.30 13.67 -4.89
CA VAL A 64 11.34 12.66 -5.04
C VAL A 64 10.80 11.44 -5.80
N THR A 65 11.56 10.98 -6.79
CA THR A 65 11.23 9.75 -7.53
C THR A 65 11.73 8.51 -6.80
N CYS A 66 11.08 7.36 -7.04
CA CYS A 66 11.43 6.08 -6.46
C CYS A 66 11.27 4.92 -7.44
N ASP A 67 12.35 4.19 -7.71
CA ASP A 67 12.28 2.85 -8.27
C ASP A 67 12.55 1.83 -7.17
N VAL A 68 11.55 1.01 -6.82
CA VAL A 68 11.65 0.01 -5.74
C VAL A 68 12.61 -1.14 -6.05
N ARG A 69 13.05 -1.27 -7.30
CA ARG A 69 14.07 -2.26 -7.72
C ARG A 69 15.48 -1.81 -7.33
N ASP A 70 15.68 -0.51 -7.16
CA ASP A 70 16.94 0.08 -6.75
C ASP A 70 16.89 0.49 -5.28
N ARG A 71 17.74 -0.17 -4.46
CA ARG A 71 17.86 0.15 -3.03
C ARG A 71 18.30 1.59 -2.79
N ASN A 72 19.19 2.13 -3.64
CA ASN A 72 19.68 3.49 -3.49
C ASN A 72 18.58 4.51 -3.79
N SER A 73 17.69 4.20 -4.72
CA SER A 73 16.52 5.04 -5.01
C SER A 73 15.58 5.13 -3.80
N ILE A 74 15.36 4.01 -3.09
CA ILE A 74 14.56 4.01 -1.85
C ILE A 74 15.28 4.75 -0.72
N GLN A 75 16.60 4.55 -0.60
CA GLN A 75 17.42 5.28 0.39
C GLN A 75 17.34 6.79 0.16
N ASN A 76 17.43 7.25 -1.08
CA ASN A 76 17.28 8.66 -1.42
C ASN A 76 15.92 9.24 -0.98
N VAL A 77 14.81 8.48 -1.16
CA VAL A 77 13.49 8.92 -0.65
C VAL A 77 13.52 9.10 0.87
N PHE A 78 14.15 8.18 1.57
CA PHE A 78 14.30 8.27 3.03
C PHE A 78 15.13 9.49 3.43
N ASP A 79 16.32 9.67 2.83
CA ASP A 79 17.26 10.75 3.16
C ASP A 79 16.65 12.13 2.90
N GLU A 80 16.03 12.35 1.74
CA GLU A 80 15.34 13.59 1.38
C GLU A 80 14.18 13.88 2.33
N THR A 81 13.43 12.84 2.74
CA THR A 81 12.33 13.00 3.69
C THR A 81 12.85 13.40 5.07
N VAL A 82 13.89 12.73 5.57
CA VAL A 82 14.48 13.06 6.88
C VAL A 82 15.13 14.44 6.86
N ALA A 83 15.79 14.82 5.76
CA ALA A 83 16.37 16.16 5.62
C ALA A 83 15.29 17.26 5.69
N ALA A 84 14.12 17.04 5.09
CA ALA A 84 13.04 18.03 5.05
C ALA A 84 12.20 18.09 6.33
N PHE A 85 11.97 16.97 7.00
CA PHE A 85 11.01 16.84 8.11
C PHE A 85 11.64 16.41 9.44
N GLY A 86 12.92 16.02 9.44
CA GLY A 86 13.64 15.54 10.62
C GLY A 86 13.30 14.10 11.04
N LYS A 87 12.27 13.49 10.42
CA LYS A 87 11.80 12.14 10.78
C LYS A 87 10.89 11.55 9.71
N VAL A 88 10.68 10.23 9.81
CA VAL A 88 9.54 9.52 9.21
C VAL A 88 8.81 8.78 10.33
N ASP A 89 7.49 8.79 10.33
CA ASP A 89 6.64 8.10 11.30
C ASP A 89 5.84 6.95 10.66
N ILE A 90 5.50 7.08 9.38
CA ILE A 90 4.62 6.17 8.64
C ILE A 90 5.27 5.80 7.30
N LEU A 91 5.30 4.50 6.99
CA LEU A 91 5.66 3.97 5.68
C LEU A 91 4.47 3.22 5.08
N VAL A 92 4.07 3.56 3.87
CA VAL A 92 3.10 2.79 3.09
C VAL A 92 3.77 2.22 1.85
N ASN A 93 3.77 0.90 1.70
CA ASN A 93 4.30 0.20 0.53
C ASN A 93 3.15 -0.16 -0.41
N SER A 94 2.92 0.67 -1.42
CA SER A 94 1.83 0.52 -2.41
C SER A 94 2.32 0.24 -3.83
N ALA A 95 3.63 0.23 -4.07
CA ALA A 95 4.19 -0.14 -5.36
C ALA A 95 3.88 -1.60 -5.70
N GLY A 96 3.43 -1.84 -6.93
CA GLY A 96 3.14 -3.19 -7.38
C GLY A 96 2.68 -3.24 -8.82
N ILE A 97 2.97 -4.37 -9.46
CA ILE A 97 2.59 -4.66 -10.84
C ILE A 97 1.93 -6.04 -10.92
N THR A 98 1.18 -6.25 -11.98
CA THR A 98 0.65 -7.55 -12.37
C THR A 98 0.72 -7.70 -13.87
N LYS A 99 0.78 -8.95 -14.33
CA LYS A 99 0.59 -9.32 -15.72
C LYS A 99 -0.32 -10.55 -15.74
N ARG A 100 -1.24 -10.59 -16.67
CA ARG A 100 -2.12 -11.74 -16.87
C ARG A 100 -1.59 -12.63 -17.99
N ALA A 101 -1.37 -13.91 -17.70
CA ALA A 101 -1.03 -14.94 -18.67
C ALA A 101 -1.33 -16.34 -18.08
N PRO A 102 -1.59 -17.36 -18.93
CA PRO A 102 -1.63 -18.75 -18.49
C PRO A 102 -0.32 -19.13 -17.79
N THR A 103 -0.42 -19.83 -16.66
CA THR A 103 0.77 -20.13 -15.83
C THR A 103 1.77 -21.00 -16.56
N ILE A 104 1.29 -21.90 -17.45
CA ILE A 104 2.16 -22.81 -18.23
C ILE A 104 3.09 -22.05 -19.19
N ASP A 105 2.66 -20.88 -19.68
CA ASP A 105 3.40 -20.05 -20.63
C ASP A 105 4.00 -18.81 -19.97
N TYR A 106 4.05 -18.76 -18.63
CA TYR A 106 4.46 -17.55 -17.93
C TYR A 106 5.98 -17.35 -18.01
N PRO A 107 6.48 -16.26 -18.63
CA PRO A 107 7.93 -16.04 -18.75
C PRO A 107 8.58 -15.83 -17.38
N GLU A 108 9.74 -16.46 -17.14
CA GLU A 108 10.46 -16.35 -15.86
C GLU A 108 10.93 -14.92 -15.55
N ASP A 109 11.36 -14.17 -16.56
CA ASP A 109 11.78 -12.78 -16.42
C ASP A 109 10.62 -11.88 -15.94
N VAL A 110 9.41 -12.14 -16.41
CA VAL A 110 8.20 -11.43 -15.94
C VAL A 110 7.84 -11.83 -14.53
N TRP A 111 7.97 -13.13 -14.19
CA TRP A 111 7.82 -13.63 -12.83
C TRP A 111 8.78 -12.91 -11.89
N ASP A 112 10.07 -12.91 -12.22
CA ASP A 112 11.12 -12.29 -11.41
C ASP A 112 10.89 -10.78 -11.23
N ASN A 113 10.50 -10.07 -12.28
CA ASN A 113 10.20 -8.65 -12.20
C ASN A 113 9.01 -8.35 -11.28
N ILE A 114 7.96 -9.20 -11.28
CA ILE A 114 6.82 -9.06 -10.35
C ILE A 114 7.27 -9.26 -8.90
N PHE A 115 8.11 -10.27 -8.63
CA PHE A 115 8.62 -10.51 -7.29
C PHE A 115 9.61 -9.42 -6.85
N ASP A 116 10.44 -8.92 -7.76
CA ASP A 116 11.39 -7.86 -7.44
C ASP A 116 10.68 -6.55 -7.05
N ILE A 117 9.61 -6.19 -7.75
CA ILE A 117 8.83 -5.00 -7.44
C ILE A 117 7.93 -5.23 -6.21
N ASN A 118 7.07 -6.27 -6.25
CA ASN A 118 6.00 -6.42 -5.27
C ASN A 118 6.50 -6.87 -3.90
N LEU A 119 7.50 -7.77 -3.86
CA LEU A 119 8.01 -8.36 -2.63
C LEU A 119 9.36 -7.79 -2.22
N LYS A 120 10.39 -7.87 -3.07
CA LYS A 120 11.73 -7.36 -2.70
C LYS A 120 11.72 -5.85 -2.52
N GLY A 121 10.97 -5.11 -3.35
CA GLY A 121 10.79 -3.67 -3.20
C GLY A 121 10.18 -3.32 -1.84
N THR A 122 9.12 -4.04 -1.43
CA THR A 122 8.52 -3.90 -0.09
C THR A 122 9.52 -4.22 1.02
N LEU A 123 10.29 -5.32 0.88
CA LEU A 123 11.32 -5.68 1.86
C LEU A 123 12.41 -4.62 1.98
N ARG A 124 12.95 -4.13 0.84
CA ARG A 124 13.98 -3.08 0.83
C ARG A 124 13.51 -1.83 1.56
N ALA A 125 12.29 -1.38 1.28
CA ALA A 125 11.71 -0.23 1.96
C ALA A 125 11.54 -0.49 3.46
N CYS A 126 10.97 -1.63 3.85
CA CYS A 126 10.83 -2.00 5.25
C CYS A 126 12.19 -2.03 5.98
N GLN A 127 13.26 -2.51 5.35
CA GLN A 127 14.61 -2.53 5.95
C GLN A 127 15.18 -1.12 6.14
N ILE A 128 15.05 -0.23 5.15
CA ILE A 128 15.62 1.12 5.22
C ILE A 128 14.87 1.94 6.28
N PHE A 129 13.55 2.00 6.19
CA PHE A 129 12.73 2.76 7.12
C PHE A 129 12.66 2.10 8.52
N GLY A 130 12.69 0.76 8.56
CA GLY A 130 12.65 -0.02 9.79
C GLY A 130 13.83 0.27 10.73
N GLN A 131 15.04 0.45 10.21
CA GLN A 131 16.19 0.85 11.01
C GLN A 131 15.94 2.15 11.76
N HIS A 132 15.46 3.18 11.07
CA HIS A 132 15.08 4.46 11.67
C HIS A 132 13.94 4.33 12.69
N PHE A 133 12.94 3.50 12.44
CA PHE A 133 11.85 3.24 13.37
C PHE A 133 12.33 2.52 14.64
N ILE A 134 13.25 1.54 14.50
CA ILE A 134 13.85 0.82 15.63
C ILE A 134 14.62 1.78 16.53
N GLU A 135 15.47 2.63 15.96
CA GLU A 135 16.26 3.63 16.72
C GLU A 135 15.35 4.61 17.47
N ARG A 136 14.25 5.06 16.83
CA ARG A 136 13.30 5.99 17.43
C ARG A 136 12.27 5.31 18.35
N ARG A 137 12.19 3.99 18.34
CA ARG A 137 11.15 3.19 19.04
C ARG A 137 9.73 3.64 18.71
N TYR A 138 9.51 3.98 17.45
CA TYR A 138 8.21 4.37 16.91
C TYR A 138 8.18 4.20 15.39
N GLY A 139 7.16 3.55 14.88
CA GLY A 139 6.92 3.43 13.44
C GLY A 139 5.62 2.71 13.11
N LYS A 140 4.98 3.12 12.03
CA LYS A 140 3.79 2.47 11.45
C LYS A 140 4.10 2.07 10.01
N ILE A 141 3.94 0.80 9.70
CA ILE A 141 4.13 0.26 8.35
C ILE A 141 2.80 -0.32 7.87
N VAL A 142 2.36 0.13 6.68
CA VAL A 142 1.17 -0.39 6.01
C VAL A 142 1.56 -0.92 4.63
N ASN A 143 1.56 -2.23 4.47
CA ASN A 143 1.83 -2.89 3.20
C ASN A 143 0.55 -3.09 2.41
N ILE A 144 0.59 -2.93 1.09
CA ILE A 144 -0.56 -3.26 0.24
C ILE A 144 -0.42 -4.71 -0.27
N ALA A 145 -1.16 -5.59 0.38
CA ALA A 145 -1.38 -6.97 0.00
C ALA A 145 -2.46 -7.07 -1.11
N SER A 146 -3.31 -8.06 -1.09
CA SER A 146 -4.43 -8.24 -2.03
C SER A 146 -5.40 -9.29 -1.49
N LEU A 147 -6.63 -9.30 -1.96
CA LEU A 147 -7.52 -10.46 -1.76
C LEU A 147 -6.90 -11.75 -2.32
N SER A 148 -6.03 -11.62 -3.35
CA SER A 148 -5.27 -12.77 -3.88
C SER A 148 -4.19 -13.32 -2.93
N SER A 149 -3.95 -12.68 -1.79
CA SER A 149 -3.17 -13.27 -0.70
C SER A 149 -3.90 -14.42 0.01
N PHE A 150 -5.21 -14.52 -0.16
CA PHE A 150 -6.08 -15.50 0.51
C PHE A 150 -6.77 -16.46 -0.47
N VAL A 151 -7.09 -16.00 -1.69
CA VAL A 151 -7.77 -16.80 -2.72
C VAL A 151 -7.04 -16.69 -4.05
N ALA A 152 -7.14 -17.72 -4.86
CA ALA A 152 -6.57 -17.72 -6.21
C ALA A 152 -7.43 -16.88 -7.16
N LEU A 153 -6.75 -16.14 -8.04
CA LEU A 153 -7.34 -15.48 -9.19
C LEU A 153 -6.75 -16.07 -10.48
N PHE A 154 -7.60 -16.27 -11.46
CA PHE A 154 -7.24 -16.91 -12.73
C PHE A 154 -6.16 -16.12 -13.51
N GLU A 155 -5.10 -16.81 -13.97
CA GLU A 155 -4.03 -16.27 -14.82
C GLU A 155 -3.17 -15.15 -14.21
N VAL A 156 -3.05 -15.06 -12.90
CA VAL A 156 -2.19 -14.08 -12.21
C VAL A 156 -1.33 -14.73 -11.11
N ALA A 157 -0.86 -15.95 -11.35
CA ALA A 157 -0.13 -16.74 -10.36
C ALA A 157 1.04 -16.01 -9.70
N PRO A 158 2.00 -15.33 -10.43
CA PRO A 158 3.11 -14.65 -9.77
C PRO A 158 2.65 -13.45 -8.92
N TYR A 159 1.62 -12.73 -9.38
CA TYR A 159 1.05 -11.65 -8.58
C TYR A 159 0.46 -12.19 -7.27
N ALA A 160 -0.38 -13.23 -7.34
CA ALA A 160 -1.00 -13.83 -6.17
C ALA A 160 0.05 -14.36 -5.18
N ALA A 161 1.07 -15.09 -5.68
CA ALA A 161 2.18 -15.57 -4.88
C ALA A 161 2.97 -14.43 -4.22
N SER A 162 3.28 -13.35 -4.97
CA SER A 162 3.97 -12.17 -4.42
C SER A 162 3.16 -11.48 -3.32
N LYS A 163 1.83 -11.36 -3.47
CA LYS A 163 0.96 -10.72 -2.49
C LYS A 163 0.71 -11.61 -1.25
N ALA A 164 0.69 -12.93 -1.40
CA ALA A 164 0.71 -13.86 -0.28
C ALA A 164 2.02 -13.77 0.50
N ALA A 165 3.15 -13.65 -0.20
CA ALA A 165 4.46 -13.43 0.43
C ALA A 165 4.53 -12.09 1.18
N VAL A 166 3.96 -11.00 0.64
CA VAL A 166 3.86 -9.71 1.35
C VAL A 166 3.04 -9.84 2.64
N ALA A 167 1.92 -10.57 2.61
CA ALA A 167 1.12 -10.82 3.81
C ALA A 167 1.92 -11.62 4.87
N SER A 168 2.68 -12.64 4.46
CA SER A 168 3.57 -13.39 5.35
C SER A 168 4.72 -12.53 5.91
N LEU A 169 5.37 -11.73 5.05
CA LEU A 169 6.41 -10.78 5.45
C LEU A 169 5.90 -9.78 6.48
N THR A 170 4.69 -9.26 6.30
CA THR A 170 4.03 -8.35 7.25
C THR A 170 3.96 -8.95 8.64
N LYS A 171 3.54 -10.21 8.76
CA LYS A 171 3.44 -10.91 10.04
C LYS A 171 4.82 -11.14 10.68
N SER A 172 5.82 -11.52 9.89
CA SER A 172 7.19 -11.74 10.37
C SER A 172 7.78 -10.44 10.95
N LEU A 173 7.70 -9.33 10.20
CA LEU A 173 8.19 -8.03 10.66
C LEU A 173 7.41 -7.51 11.88
N ALA A 174 6.11 -7.76 11.94
CA ALA A 174 5.28 -7.40 13.09
C ALA A 174 5.77 -8.07 14.38
N VAL A 175 6.08 -9.36 14.34
CA VAL A 175 6.59 -10.10 15.49
C VAL A 175 7.99 -9.64 15.87
N GLU A 176 8.90 -9.48 14.90
CA GLU A 176 10.26 -9.04 15.15
C GLU A 176 10.36 -7.62 15.73
N TRP A 177 9.48 -6.71 15.27
CA TRP A 177 9.64 -5.29 15.55
C TRP A 177 8.67 -4.75 16.61
N ALA A 178 7.74 -5.56 17.09
CA ALA A 178 6.84 -5.21 18.20
C ALA A 178 7.59 -4.75 19.47
N PRO A 179 8.73 -5.38 19.88
CA PRO A 179 9.50 -4.92 21.06
C PRO A 179 10.06 -3.50 20.92
N TYR A 180 10.13 -2.98 19.69
CA TYR A 180 10.59 -1.61 19.41
C TYR A 180 9.43 -0.61 19.23
N ASN A 181 8.19 -0.99 19.58
CA ASN A 181 7.00 -0.17 19.42
C ASN A 181 6.72 0.21 17.94
N ILE A 182 6.92 -0.75 17.04
CA ILE A 182 6.62 -0.63 15.62
C ILE A 182 5.42 -1.51 15.30
N ASN A 183 4.41 -0.94 14.64
CA ASN A 183 3.28 -1.70 14.14
C ASN A 183 3.47 -1.95 12.64
N VAL A 184 3.40 -3.21 12.22
CA VAL A 184 3.48 -3.62 10.82
C VAL A 184 2.22 -4.33 10.45
N ASN A 185 1.42 -3.74 9.56
CA ASN A 185 0.15 -4.27 9.11
C ASN A 185 0.03 -4.23 7.59
N ALA A 186 -0.97 -4.87 7.04
CA ALA A 186 -1.27 -4.77 5.61
C ALA A 186 -2.76 -4.51 5.37
N ILE A 187 -3.06 -3.90 4.24
CA ILE A 187 -4.40 -3.84 3.67
C ILE A 187 -4.44 -4.85 2.53
N ALA A 188 -5.49 -5.65 2.47
CA ALA A 188 -5.80 -6.55 1.36
C ALA A 188 -7.01 -5.99 0.58
N PRO A 189 -6.78 -5.17 -0.46
CA PRO A 189 -7.87 -4.64 -1.25
C PRO A 189 -8.58 -5.72 -2.05
N GLY A 190 -9.91 -5.59 -2.17
CA GLY A 190 -10.73 -6.29 -3.14
C GLY A 190 -10.61 -5.69 -4.53
N ASN A 191 -11.74 -5.58 -5.21
CA ASN A 191 -11.80 -5.04 -6.56
C ASN A 191 -12.09 -3.53 -6.56
N PHE A 192 -11.07 -2.75 -6.86
CA PHE A 192 -11.10 -1.29 -6.96
C PHE A 192 -10.71 -0.88 -8.38
N PRO A 193 -11.59 -0.21 -9.15
CA PRO A 193 -11.25 0.28 -10.48
C PRO A 193 -10.15 1.34 -10.41
N THR A 194 -9.03 1.06 -11.07
CA THR A 194 -7.91 1.98 -11.28
C THR A 194 -7.60 2.01 -12.78
N ASP A 195 -6.72 2.88 -13.21
CA ASP A 195 -6.34 2.93 -14.63
C ASP A 195 -5.74 1.61 -15.14
N LEU A 196 -5.15 0.80 -14.23
CA LEU A 196 -4.58 -0.51 -14.57
C LEU A 196 -5.64 -1.58 -14.87
N ASN A 197 -6.81 -1.51 -14.26
CA ASN A 197 -7.79 -2.61 -14.29
C ASN A 197 -9.23 -2.19 -14.64
N ARG A 198 -9.49 -0.90 -14.87
CA ARG A 198 -10.83 -0.34 -15.13
C ARG A 198 -11.55 -1.06 -16.28
N LYS A 199 -10.87 -1.28 -17.41
CA LYS A 199 -11.44 -2.01 -18.54
C LYS A 199 -11.77 -3.46 -18.18
N LEU A 200 -10.87 -4.15 -17.48
CA LEU A 200 -11.10 -5.51 -17.03
C LEU A 200 -12.35 -5.61 -16.15
N LEU A 201 -12.49 -4.69 -15.20
CA LEU A 201 -13.58 -4.73 -14.22
C LEU A 201 -14.92 -4.31 -14.85
N ASN A 202 -14.94 -3.28 -15.68
CA ASN A 202 -16.20 -2.70 -16.17
C ASN A 202 -16.70 -3.31 -17.49
N GLU A 203 -15.81 -3.89 -18.30
CA GLU A 203 -16.11 -4.24 -19.69
C GLU A 203 -15.98 -5.75 -20.01
N THR A 204 -15.76 -6.60 -19.00
CA THR A 204 -15.54 -8.04 -19.25
C THR A 204 -16.44 -8.95 -18.42
N PRO A 205 -16.69 -10.20 -18.88
CA PRO A 205 -17.38 -11.21 -18.07
C PRO A 205 -16.73 -11.47 -16.72
N ARG A 206 -15.40 -11.33 -16.64
CA ARG A 206 -14.65 -11.46 -15.38
C ARG A 206 -15.01 -10.35 -14.38
N GLY A 207 -15.23 -9.13 -14.85
CA GLY A 207 -15.72 -8.05 -14.01
C GLY A 207 -17.11 -8.35 -13.44
N GLN A 208 -18.00 -8.94 -14.24
CA GLN A 208 -19.32 -9.37 -13.79
C GLN A 208 -19.22 -10.50 -12.75
N GLU A 209 -18.30 -11.46 -12.93
CA GLU A 209 -18.05 -12.50 -11.93
C GLU A 209 -17.58 -11.91 -10.60
N PHE A 210 -16.67 -10.93 -10.62
CA PHE A 210 -16.25 -10.23 -9.41
C PHE A 210 -17.42 -9.53 -8.72
N LEU A 211 -18.28 -8.83 -9.45
CA LEU A 211 -19.48 -8.18 -8.90
C LEU A 211 -20.45 -9.20 -8.30
N THR A 212 -20.67 -10.31 -9.00
CA THR A 212 -21.55 -11.39 -8.53
C THR A 212 -21.07 -11.97 -7.20
N ARG A 213 -19.75 -12.16 -7.07
CA ARG A 213 -19.13 -12.70 -5.85
C ARG A 213 -18.99 -11.68 -4.72
N THR A 214 -19.06 -10.39 -5.02
CA THR A 214 -18.96 -9.34 -4.00
C THR A 214 -20.33 -9.13 -3.34
N PRO A 215 -20.53 -9.38 -2.04
CA PRO A 215 -21.82 -9.19 -1.36
C PRO A 215 -22.38 -7.78 -1.49
N MET A 216 -21.54 -6.75 -1.44
CA MET A 216 -21.96 -5.34 -1.62
C MET A 216 -22.39 -5.00 -3.05
N LYS A 217 -22.27 -5.93 -4.03
CA LYS A 217 -22.71 -5.78 -5.44
C LYS A 217 -22.18 -4.53 -6.14
N ARG A 218 -21.04 -4.04 -5.71
CA ARG A 218 -20.31 -2.92 -6.33
C ARG A 218 -18.80 -3.10 -6.19
N PHE A 219 -18.06 -2.43 -7.02
CA PHE A 219 -16.63 -2.22 -6.81
C PHE A 219 -16.38 -1.17 -5.72
N GLY A 220 -15.25 -1.26 -5.06
CA GLY A 220 -14.81 -0.23 -4.11
C GLY A 220 -14.36 1.05 -4.83
N ARG A 221 -14.51 2.19 -4.17
CA ARG A 221 -13.85 3.43 -4.57
C ARG A 221 -12.51 3.49 -3.85
N VAL A 222 -11.44 3.93 -4.55
CA VAL A 222 -10.08 3.93 -3.99
C VAL A 222 -9.96 4.76 -2.71
N GLU A 223 -10.80 5.76 -2.53
CA GLU A 223 -10.88 6.59 -1.31
C GLU A 223 -11.34 5.77 -0.09
N GLU A 224 -12.08 4.68 -0.28
CA GLU A 224 -12.50 3.81 0.82
C GLU A 224 -11.33 3.05 1.44
N LEU A 225 -10.19 2.93 0.72
CA LEU A 225 -8.95 2.36 1.27
C LEU A 225 -8.20 3.36 2.16
N ALA A 226 -8.38 4.66 1.94
CA ALA A 226 -7.72 5.68 2.74
C ALA A 226 -8.11 5.59 4.22
N GLY A 227 -9.38 5.32 4.53
CA GLY A 227 -9.85 5.13 5.90
C GLY A 227 -9.14 3.99 6.63
N ALA A 228 -8.93 2.85 5.95
CA ALA A 228 -8.18 1.72 6.49
C ALA A 228 -6.70 2.08 6.72
N ALA A 229 -6.09 2.82 5.77
CA ALA A 229 -4.70 3.27 5.90
C ALA A 229 -4.54 4.27 7.05
N ILE A 230 -5.44 5.24 7.20
CA ILE A 230 -5.45 6.19 8.32
C ILE A 230 -5.55 5.44 9.65
N TYR A 231 -6.48 4.49 9.78
CA TYR A 231 -6.63 3.69 10.99
C TYR A 231 -5.32 2.96 11.33
N LEU A 232 -4.75 2.19 10.41
CA LEU A 232 -3.53 1.41 10.66
C LEU A 232 -2.29 2.27 10.87
N ALA A 233 -2.25 3.48 10.32
CA ALA A 233 -1.17 4.45 10.49
C ALA A 233 -1.29 5.30 11.77
N SER A 234 -2.44 5.29 12.43
CA SER A 234 -2.74 6.14 13.57
C SER A 234 -2.50 5.46 14.93
N ASP A 235 -2.60 6.23 16.00
CA ASP A 235 -2.51 5.71 17.36
C ASP A 235 -3.77 4.93 17.79
N ALA A 236 -4.88 5.02 17.02
CA ALA A 236 -6.05 4.16 17.20
C ALA A 236 -5.75 2.67 16.94
N ALA A 237 -4.71 2.37 16.15
CA ALA A 237 -4.21 1.02 15.89
C ALA A 237 -2.95 0.66 16.68
N SER A 238 -2.66 1.34 17.81
CA SER A 238 -1.43 1.12 18.59
C SER A 238 -1.26 -0.31 19.10
N TYR A 239 -2.36 -1.05 19.29
CA TYR A 239 -2.34 -2.46 19.71
C TYR A 239 -2.64 -3.44 18.55
N VAL A 240 -2.58 -2.97 17.29
CA VAL A 240 -2.79 -3.77 16.08
C VAL A 240 -1.44 -3.93 15.37
N THR A 241 -0.95 -5.17 15.29
CA THR A 241 0.27 -5.50 14.52
C THR A 241 0.16 -6.90 13.96
N GLY A 242 0.66 -7.12 12.73
CA GLY A 242 0.55 -8.39 12.00
C GLY A 242 -0.80 -8.62 11.33
N GLU A 243 -1.71 -7.64 11.37
CA GLU A 243 -3.04 -7.73 10.77
C GLU A 243 -2.99 -7.56 9.24
N ILE A 244 -3.81 -8.33 8.56
CA ILE A 244 -4.05 -8.21 7.11
C ILE A 244 -5.52 -7.81 6.93
N LEU A 245 -5.78 -6.52 6.98
CA LEU A 245 -7.13 -5.95 6.95
C LEU A 245 -7.73 -6.04 5.55
N CYS A 246 -8.75 -6.87 5.40
CA CYS A 246 -9.48 -7.00 4.14
C CYS A 246 -10.45 -5.83 3.95
N VAL A 247 -10.37 -5.16 2.79
CA VAL A 247 -11.30 -4.11 2.37
C VAL A 247 -11.81 -4.51 0.98
N ASP A 248 -12.87 -5.33 0.92
CA ASP A 248 -13.22 -6.10 -0.27
C ASP A 248 -14.73 -6.21 -0.55
N GLY A 249 -15.56 -5.46 0.19
CA GLY A 249 -17.01 -5.52 0.05
C GLY A 249 -17.63 -6.86 0.46
N GLY A 250 -16.91 -7.63 1.30
CA GLY A 250 -17.33 -8.93 1.80
C GLY A 250 -16.95 -10.11 0.90
N PHE A 251 -16.11 -9.90 -0.10
CA PHE A 251 -15.72 -10.94 -1.07
C PHE A 251 -15.14 -12.18 -0.38
N LEU A 252 -14.18 -11.98 0.54
CA LEU A 252 -13.54 -13.09 1.26
C LEU A 252 -14.40 -13.68 2.38
N ALA A 253 -15.35 -12.93 2.91
CA ALA A 253 -16.25 -13.40 3.96
C ALA A 253 -17.38 -14.29 3.43
N SER A 254 -17.65 -14.24 2.12
CA SER A 254 -18.79 -14.91 1.51
C SER A 254 -18.43 -16.30 1.00
N GLY A 255 -19.26 -17.29 1.38
CA GLY A 255 -19.25 -18.62 0.77
C GLY A 255 -20.20 -18.72 -0.43
N VAL A 256 -21.44 -18.27 -0.26
CA VAL A 256 -22.49 -18.25 -1.28
C VAL A 256 -23.21 -16.92 -1.26
N ASN A 257 -23.38 -16.31 -2.41
CA ASN A 257 -24.17 -15.10 -2.60
C ASN A 257 -25.45 -15.44 -3.34
N GLN A 258 -26.57 -14.96 -2.84
CA GLN A 258 -27.87 -15.09 -3.53
C GLN A 258 -27.94 -14.18 -4.75
#